data_7235215e7d9aab62337a10837b18f6f2
#
_entry.id   7235215e7d9aab62337a10837b18f6f2
#
_cell.length_a   1.000
_cell.length_b   1.000
_cell.length_c   1.000
_cell.angle_alpha   90.00
_cell.angle_beta   90.00
_cell.angle_gamma   90.00
#
_symmetry.space_group_name_H-M   'P 1'
#
loop_
_entity.id
_entity.type
_entity.pdbx_description
1 polymer ?
#
loop_
_entity_poly.entity_id
_entity_poly.type
_entity_poly.pdbx_seq_one_letter_code
_entity_poly.pdbx_strand_id
1 'polypeptide(L)'
;MEKRELICIVCPKGCKLEVEIKEEGDILVSGNHCLRGEEYGRKEVTSPTRVVTTTIKINNRKKGQIPCKTKGEVPKDKVWDVIQEIKNLRIDAPVFIGEVLVENIAQTGVDLIATCTLE
;
A
#
# COMPACT_ATOMS: atom_id res chain seq x y z
N MET A 1 23.67 -8.92 -14.42
CA MET A 1 22.97 -9.80 -13.49
C MET A 1 22.97 -9.18 -12.09
N GLU A 2 21.78 -8.95 -11.54
CA GLU A 2 21.62 -8.31 -10.25
C GLU A 2 21.04 -9.30 -9.25
N LYS A 3 21.55 -9.29 -8.03
CA LYS A 3 21.02 -10.12 -6.95
C LYS A 3 20.54 -9.23 -5.83
N ARG A 4 19.37 -9.54 -5.28
CA ARG A 4 18.80 -8.83 -4.13
C ARG A 4 18.38 -9.83 -3.07
N GLU A 5 18.61 -9.49 -1.82
CA GLU A 5 18.12 -10.26 -0.69
C GLU A 5 16.91 -9.57 -0.12
N LEU A 6 15.82 -10.32 0.07
CA LEU A 6 14.57 -9.81 0.62
C LEU A 6 14.12 -10.72 1.75
N ILE A 7 13.31 -10.15 2.65
CA ILE A 7 12.64 -10.94 3.68
C ILE A 7 11.16 -10.98 3.29
N CYS A 8 10.60 -12.20 3.18
CA CYS A 8 9.20 -12.37 2.83
C CYS A 8 8.31 -11.87 3.96
N ILE A 9 7.40 -10.94 3.65
CA ILE A 9 6.47 -10.35 4.64
C ILE A 9 5.07 -10.93 4.54
N VAL A 10 4.85 -11.90 3.64
CA VAL A 10 3.52 -12.45 3.39
C VAL A 10 2.99 -13.25 4.57
N CYS A 11 3.89 -13.88 5.33
CA CYS A 11 3.51 -14.61 6.53
C CYS A 11 4.53 -14.34 7.66
N PRO A 12 4.19 -14.67 8.93
CA PRO A 12 5.09 -14.39 10.06
C PRO A 12 6.42 -15.14 10.03
N LYS A 13 6.59 -16.11 9.15
CA LYS A 13 7.78 -16.94 9.09
C LYS A 13 9.05 -16.16 8.73
N GLY A 14 8.92 -15.06 7.97
CA GLY A 14 10.05 -14.19 7.65
C GLY A 14 11.14 -14.84 6.81
N CYS A 15 10.77 -15.63 5.80
CA CYS A 15 11.73 -16.34 4.94
C CYS A 15 12.64 -15.36 4.22
N LYS A 16 13.95 -15.66 4.23
CA LYS A 16 14.91 -14.91 3.43
C LYS A 16 14.80 -15.35 1.98
N LEU A 17 14.57 -14.39 1.09
CA LEU A 17 14.47 -14.63 -0.34
C LEU A 17 15.71 -14.11 -1.04
N GLU A 18 16.21 -14.88 -1.98
CA GLU A 18 17.26 -14.43 -2.89
C GLU A 18 16.63 -14.24 -4.26
N VAL A 19 16.64 -13.01 -4.75
CA VAL A 19 16.08 -12.66 -6.06
C VAL A 19 17.22 -12.34 -7.02
N GLU A 20 17.26 -13.07 -8.11
CA GLU A 20 18.27 -12.90 -9.14
C GLU A 20 17.62 -12.35 -10.40
N ILE A 21 18.08 -11.17 -10.83
CA ILE A 21 17.58 -10.49 -12.02
C ILE A 21 18.61 -10.68 -13.13
N LYS A 22 18.24 -11.40 -14.17
CA LYS A 22 19.13 -11.65 -15.32
C LYS A 22 19.04 -10.51 -16.33
N GLU A 23 20.11 -10.35 -17.12
CA GLU A 23 20.16 -9.32 -18.17
C GLU A 23 19.01 -9.44 -19.18
N GLU A 24 18.50 -10.63 -19.39
CA GLU A 24 17.38 -10.91 -20.29
C GLU A 24 16.02 -10.50 -19.72
N GLY A 25 15.99 -10.05 -18.47
CA GLY A 25 14.76 -9.68 -17.80
C GLY A 25 14.10 -10.81 -17.01
N ASP A 26 14.69 -12.01 -17.03
CA ASP A 26 14.17 -13.12 -16.24
C ASP A 26 14.47 -12.92 -14.76
N ILE A 27 13.51 -13.27 -13.92
CA ILE A 27 13.62 -13.14 -12.47
C ILE A 27 13.51 -14.53 -11.84
N LEU A 28 14.51 -14.88 -11.05
CA LEU A 28 14.53 -16.14 -10.30
C LEU A 28 14.46 -15.82 -8.81
N VAL A 29 13.54 -16.47 -8.11
CA VAL A 29 13.38 -16.33 -6.67
C VAL A 29 13.68 -17.67 -6.01
N SER A 30 14.56 -17.65 -5.01
CA SER A 30 14.91 -18.84 -4.21
C SER A 30 14.83 -18.53 -2.74
N GLY A 31 14.86 -19.57 -1.91
CA GLY A 31 14.73 -19.44 -0.46
C GLY A 31 13.29 -19.33 0.01
N ASN A 32 12.33 -19.32 -0.90
CA ASN A 32 10.91 -19.28 -0.56
C ASN A 32 10.42 -20.66 -0.09
N HIS A 33 9.55 -20.65 0.92
CA HIS A 33 8.90 -21.88 1.43
C HIS A 33 7.54 -22.14 0.76
N CYS A 34 7.03 -21.18 -0.02
CA CYS A 34 5.75 -21.31 -0.70
C CYS A 34 5.72 -20.39 -1.93
N LEU A 35 4.71 -20.61 -2.78
CA LEU A 35 4.53 -19.78 -3.99
C LEU A 35 4.30 -18.30 -3.67
N ARG A 36 3.71 -18.01 -2.53
CA ARG A 36 3.50 -16.61 -2.12
C ARG A 36 4.80 -15.83 -1.95
N GLY A 37 5.84 -16.51 -1.43
CA GLY A 37 7.17 -15.91 -1.30
C GLY A 37 7.77 -15.60 -2.66
N GLU A 38 7.61 -16.50 -3.63
CA GLU A 38 8.08 -16.28 -4.99
C GLU A 38 7.37 -15.10 -5.65
N GLU A 39 6.04 -15.04 -5.53
CA GLU A 39 5.25 -13.93 -6.06
C GLU A 39 5.65 -12.60 -5.43
N TYR A 40 5.85 -12.59 -4.13
CA TYR A 40 6.31 -11.40 -3.42
C TYR A 40 7.68 -10.92 -3.93
N GLY A 41 8.64 -11.84 -4.05
CA GLY A 41 9.98 -11.50 -4.53
C GLY A 41 9.97 -10.91 -5.94
N ARG A 42 9.23 -11.52 -6.84
CA ARG A 42 9.09 -11.03 -8.22
C ARG A 42 8.46 -9.64 -8.27
N LYS A 43 7.37 -9.46 -7.54
CA LYS A 43 6.63 -8.20 -7.50
C LYS A 43 7.46 -7.08 -6.90
N GLU A 44 8.20 -7.36 -5.84
CA GLU A 44 9.00 -6.37 -5.13
C GLU A 44 10.10 -5.76 -6.00
N VAL A 45 10.67 -6.54 -6.89
CA VAL A 45 11.73 -6.05 -7.78
C VAL A 45 11.24 -5.53 -9.13
N THR A 46 9.98 -5.82 -9.50
CA THR A 46 9.40 -5.35 -10.77
C THR A 46 8.42 -4.21 -10.55
N SER A 47 7.39 -4.44 -9.79
CA SER A 47 6.28 -3.50 -9.64
C SER A 47 5.76 -3.52 -8.20
N PRO A 48 6.55 -3.03 -7.24
CA PRO A 48 6.16 -3.07 -5.83
C PRO A 48 4.93 -2.22 -5.59
N THR A 49 4.02 -2.74 -4.75
CA THR A 49 2.78 -2.04 -4.37
C THR A 49 2.64 -2.01 -2.86
N ARG A 50 1.85 -1.06 -2.37
CA ARG A 50 1.62 -0.88 -0.94
C ARG A 50 0.19 -0.43 -0.69
N VAL A 51 -0.37 -0.85 0.45
CA VAL A 51 -1.61 -0.28 0.97
C VAL A 51 -1.23 0.89 1.85
N VAL A 52 -1.80 2.07 1.56
CA VAL A 52 -1.52 3.26 2.36
C VAL A 52 -2.55 3.38 3.46
N THR A 53 -2.10 3.48 4.70
CA THR A 53 -2.94 3.75 5.87
C THR A 53 -2.46 5.02 6.53
N THR A 54 -3.38 5.94 6.83
CA THR A 54 -3.04 7.21 7.46
C THR A 54 -4.30 7.80 8.10
N THR A 55 -4.28 9.08 8.44
CA THR A 55 -5.43 9.79 8.96
C THR A 55 -5.80 10.96 8.06
N ILE A 56 -7.07 11.31 8.01
CA ILE A 56 -7.57 12.46 7.26
C ILE A 56 -8.26 13.43 8.22
N LYS A 57 -8.09 14.72 7.99
CA LYS A 57 -8.63 15.76 8.88
C LYS A 57 -10.13 15.95 8.67
N ILE A 58 -10.83 16.23 9.78
CA ILE A 58 -12.27 16.50 9.80
C ILE A 58 -12.48 17.98 10.10
N ASN A 59 -13.25 18.68 9.25
CA ASN A 59 -13.50 20.12 9.41
C ASN A 59 -14.34 20.48 10.62
N ASN A 60 -15.38 19.70 10.89
CA ASN A 60 -16.41 20.04 11.87
C ASN A 60 -16.24 19.35 13.22
N ARG A 61 -15.01 18.98 13.57
CA ARG A 61 -14.68 18.40 14.88
C ARG A 61 -13.37 18.99 15.38
N LYS A 62 -13.29 19.29 16.67
CA LYS A 62 -12.12 19.95 17.30
C LYS A 62 -10.83 19.14 17.23
N LYS A 63 -10.92 17.81 17.31
CA LYS A 63 -9.78 16.91 17.18
C LYS A 63 -10.01 15.99 15.99
N GLY A 64 -10.39 16.60 14.86
CA GLY A 64 -10.93 15.89 13.75
C GLY A 64 -9.90 15.19 12.90
N GLN A 65 -9.57 13.97 13.26
CA GLN A 65 -8.85 13.07 12.38
C GLN A 65 -9.46 11.68 12.51
N ILE A 66 -9.64 11.01 11.39
CA ILE A 66 -10.06 9.61 11.39
C ILE A 66 -9.08 8.80 10.57
N PRO A 67 -8.86 7.53 10.94
CA PRO A 67 -8.02 6.67 10.13
C PRO A 67 -8.69 6.32 8.78
N CYS A 68 -7.88 6.25 7.76
CA CYS A 68 -8.32 5.89 6.42
C CYS A 68 -7.26 5.02 5.76
N LYS A 69 -7.65 4.34 4.69
CA LYS A 69 -6.72 3.51 3.92
C LYS A 69 -7.12 3.49 2.45
N THR A 70 -6.17 3.16 1.60
CA THR A 70 -6.49 2.85 0.21
C THR A 70 -7.24 1.51 0.17
N LYS A 71 -8.29 1.44 -0.64
CA LYS A 71 -9.11 0.22 -0.76
C LYS A 71 -8.32 -0.96 -1.32
N GLY A 72 -7.23 -0.68 -2.01
CA GLY A 72 -6.35 -1.69 -2.57
C GLY A 72 -4.91 -1.20 -2.58
N GLU A 73 -4.05 -1.93 -3.23
CA GLU A 73 -2.64 -1.59 -3.33
C GLU A 73 -2.39 -0.52 -4.38
N VAL A 74 -1.51 0.41 -4.08
CA VAL A 74 -1.05 1.43 -5.02
C VAL A 74 0.43 1.22 -5.32
N PRO A 75 0.93 1.66 -6.49
CA PRO A 75 2.36 1.57 -6.77
C PRO A 75 3.19 2.25 -5.69
N LYS A 76 4.30 1.64 -5.29
CA LYS A 76 5.17 2.15 -4.24
C LYS A 76 5.62 3.59 -4.50
N ASP A 77 5.89 3.94 -5.75
CA ASP A 77 6.30 5.29 -6.14
C ASP A 77 5.16 6.31 -6.07
N LYS A 78 3.91 5.87 -5.90
CA LYS A 78 2.74 6.73 -5.74
C LYS A 78 2.35 6.95 -4.28
N VAL A 79 2.93 6.20 -3.34
CA VAL A 79 2.60 6.30 -1.91
C VAL A 79 2.74 7.73 -1.41
N TRP A 80 3.83 8.40 -1.76
CA TRP A 80 4.06 9.77 -1.34
C TRP A 80 3.00 10.73 -1.90
N ASP A 81 2.64 10.56 -3.17
CA ASP A 81 1.60 11.39 -3.81
C ASP A 81 0.25 11.21 -3.12
N VAL A 82 -0.09 9.97 -2.77
CA VAL A 82 -1.32 9.66 -2.01
C VAL A 82 -1.31 10.39 -0.68
N ILE A 83 -0.22 10.29 0.07
CA ILE A 83 -0.09 10.94 1.38
C ILE A 83 -0.20 12.46 1.26
N GLN A 84 0.45 13.05 0.27
CA GLN A 84 0.39 14.51 0.05
C GLN A 84 -1.02 14.97 -0.28
N GLU A 85 -1.74 14.24 -1.11
CA GLU A 85 -3.13 14.56 -1.42
C GLU A 85 -4.02 14.50 -0.19
N ILE A 86 -3.86 13.46 0.64
CA ILE A 86 -4.63 13.31 1.87
C ILE A 86 -4.35 14.45 2.85
N LYS A 87 -3.11 14.89 2.96
CA LYS A 87 -2.73 16.00 3.85
C LYS A 87 -3.42 17.30 3.50
N ASN A 88 -3.73 17.50 2.24
CA ASN A 88 -4.37 18.73 1.75
C ASN A 88 -5.89 18.62 1.74
N LEU A 89 -6.45 17.48 2.11
CA LEU A 89 -7.89 17.24 2.10
C LEU A 89 -8.47 17.34 3.50
N ARG A 90 -9.73 17.72 3.55
CA ARG A 90 -10.54 17.73 4.76
C ARG A 90 -11.92 17.21 4.40
N ILE A 91 -12.51 16.46 5.31
CA ILE A 91 -13.86 15.93 5.13
C ILE A 91 -14.74 16.35 6.29
N ASP A 92 -16.05 16.21 6.14
CA ASP A 92 -17.02 16.55 7.18
C ASP A 92 -17.63 15.28 7.77
N ALA A 93 -17.78 15.24 9.09
CA ALA A 93 -18.53 14.18 9.75
C ALA A 93 -20.04 14.39 9.50
N PRO A 94 -20.87 13.34 9.52
CA PRO A 94 -20.54 11.96 9.89
C PRO A 94 -19.81 11.20 8.78
N VAL A 95 -19.01 10.23 9.19
CA VAL A 95 -18.28 9.32 8.29
C VAL A 95 -18.47 7.90 8.79
N PHE A 96 -18.73 6.98 7.89
CA PHE A 96 -18.99 5.59 8.24
C PHE A 96 -17.89 4.69 7.70
N ILE A 97 -17.56 3.65 8.47
CA ILE A 97 -16.54 2.67 8.07
C ILE A 97 -16.83 2.12 6.68
N GLY A 98 -15.81 2.09 5.82
CA GLY A 98 -15.95 1.65 4.44
C GLY A 98 -16.43 2.71 3.47
N GLU A 99 -16.81 3.90 3.96
CA GLU A 99 -17.23 4.99 3.09
C GLU A 99 -16.09 5.49 2.22
N VAL A 100 -16.36 5.70 0.93
CA VAL A 100 -15.37 6.25 0.00
C VAL A 100 -15.20 7.74 0.29
N LEU A 101 -13.99 8.12 0.69
CA LEU A 101 -13.65 9.51 1.01
C LEU A 101 -13.13 10.26 -0.21
N VAL A 102 -12.35 9.57 -1.05
CA VAL A 102 -11.79 10.12 -2.28
C VAL A 102 -11.79 9.02 -3.34
N GLU A 103 -12.35 9.31 -4.49
CA GLU A 103 -12.30 8.39 -5.62
C GLU A 103 -10.99 8.58 -6.38
N ASN A 104 -10.39 7.48 -6.83
CA ASN A 104 -9.18 7.50 -7.66
C ASN A 104 -8.09 8.41 -7.08
N ILE A 105 -7.71 8.15 -5.81
CA ILE A 105 -6.74 9.00 -5.12
C ILE A 105 -5.40 9.01 -5.87
N ALA A 106 -4.84 10.21 -6.05
CA ALA A 106 -3.58 10.44 -6.76
C ALA A 106 -3.53 9.75 -8.13
N GLN A 107 -4.68 9.56 -8.77
CA GLN A 107 -4.80 8.91 -10.08
C GLN A 107 -4.25 7.48 -10.11
N THR A 108 -4.35 6.79 -8.98
CA THR A 108 -3.88 5.40 -8.87
C THR A 108 -4.90 4.35 -9.31
N GLY A 109 -6.15 4.78 -9.56
CA GLY A 109 -7.26 3.87 -9.83
C GLY A 109 -7.83 3.22 -8.58
N VAL A 110 -7.38 3.63 -7.41
CA VAL A 110 -7.78 3.08 -6.12
C VAL A 110 -8.48 4.17 -5.30
N ASP A 111 -9.54 3.80 -4.58
CA ASP A 111 -10.29 4.73 -3.74
C ASP A 111 -9.73 4.77 -2.32
N LEU A 112 -9.90 5.92 -1.66
CA LEU A 112 -9.57 6.08 -0.24
C LEU A 112 -10.85 5.87 0.55
N ILE A 113 -10.79 4.98 1.56
CA ILE A 113 -11.96 4.66 2.39
C ILE A 113 -11.66 4.90 3.86
N ALA A 114 -12.72 5.17 4.63
CA ALA A 114 -12.63 5.29 6.09
C ALA A 114 -12.49 3.90 6.72
N THR A 115 -11.66 3.81 7.75
CA THR A 115 -11.48 2.55 8.49
C THR A 115 -12.17 2.55 9.84
N CYS A 116 -12.85 3.64 10.18
CA CYS A 116 -13.70 3.71 11.37
C CYS A 116 -14.89 4.60 11.11
N THR A 117 -15.88 4.55 12.02
CA THR A 117 -17.06 5.40 11.95
C THR A 117 -16.90 6.57 12.92
N LEU A 118 -17.24 7.79 12.47
CA LEU A 118 -17.27 9.00 13.27
C LEU A 118 -18.63 9.68 13.06
N GLU A 119 -19.44 9.69 14.07
CA GLU A 119 -20.77 10.33 14.04
C GLU A 119 -20.75 11.80 14.42
#